data_2a6088e499bc57ce2bffd99f83403e8e
#
_entry.id   2a6088e499bc57ce2bffd99f83403e8e
#
_cell.length_a   1.000
_cell.length_b   1.000
_cell.length_c   1.000
_cell.angle_alpha   90.00
_cell.angle_beta   90.00
_cell.angle_gamma   90.00
#
_symmetry.space_group_name_H-M   'P 1'
#
loop_
_entity.id
_entity.type
_entity.pdbx_description
1 polymer ?
#
loop_
_entity_poly.entity_id
_entity_poly.type
_entity_poly.pdbx_seq_one_letter_code
_entity_poly.pdbx_strand_id
1 'polypeptide(L)'
;MRSVVEQGYRNVEYSVLDGGSTDRTIEILRKYDAQLSFWRSEKDGGQAAAINEGFHRATGDILCWLNSDDLHVATTLTAVAGLLGSRLDAPIVLYGGCEMFNDRTHWREVRPAISFSRGLLETVDFLNQPSLFWTRRVWEVVGPFDETLHYGLDWDWFLRASKVCQFVMTDALLSRYRLHDAQKTGAGGEKRWSELLEIVRRHSSPAVVSHYEFLVRHGSARWWLNKRMRIFQRLCRWSPKIAGSVADLLSPPFWNLPSDIDKEVLWQISGIR
;
A
#
# COMPACT_ATOMS: atom_id res chain seq x y z
N MET A 1 1.56 17.76 -1.34
CA MET A 1 2.36 18.71 -0.53
C MET A 1 1.55 19.41 0.55
N ARG A 2 0.42 20.09 0.25
CA ARG A 2 -0.40 20.80 1.25
C ARG A 2 -0.74 19.96 2.47
N SER A 3 -1.16 18.70 2.29
CA SER A 3 -1.52 17.79 3.38
C SER A 3 -0.38 17.44 4.36
N VAL A 4 0.84 17.77 4.03
CA VAL A 4 2.02 17.65 4.92
C VAL A 4 2.32 18.99 5.56
N VAL A 5 2.47 20.04 4.75
CA VAL A 5 2.90 21.38 5.21
C VAL A 5 1.86 22.03 6.13
N GLU A 6 0.56 21.90 5.83
CA GLU A 6 -0.53 22.53 6.61
C GLU A 6 -0.79 21.86 7.96
N GLN A 7 -0.12 20.75 8.30
CA GLN A 7 -0.24 20.15 9.64
C GLN A 7 0.46 20.96 10.74
N GLY A 8 1.32 21.90 10.37
CA GLY A 8 2.02 22.76 11.33
C GLY A 8 2.97 22.03 12.29
N TYR A 9 3.31 20.77 11.98
CA TYR A 9 4.27 20.01 12.78
C TYR A 9 5.69 20.52 12.52
N ARG A 10 6.35 21.05 13.56
CA ARG A 10 7.62 21.78 13.41
C ARG A 10 8.82 20.91 13.05
N ASN A 11 8.83 19.67 13.53
CA ASN A 11 9.98 18.76 13.37
C ASN A 11 9.77 17.82 12.17
N VAL A 12 9.41 18.36 11.01
CA VAL A 12 9.27 17.60 9.77
C VAL A 12 10.41 17.92 8.81
N GLU A 13 11.10 16.89 8.37
CA GLU A 13 12.02 16.91 7.23
C GLU A 13 11.24 16.42 6.00
N TYR A 14 10.90 17.33 5.10
CA TYR A 14 10.09 17.02 3.93
C TYR A 14 10.92 17.13 2.66
N SER A 15 11.18 16.00 2.04
CA SER A 15 11.89 15.90 0.76
C SER A 15 10.97 15.45 -0.36
N VAL A 16 11.18 15.98 -1.57
CA VAL A 16 10.45 15.58 -2.77
C VAL A 16 11.43 15.19 -3.89
N LEU A 17 11.31 13.95 -4.33
CA LEU A 17 12.11 13.41 -5.43
C LEU A 17 11.20 13.17 -6.63
N ASP A 18 11.33 14.01 -7.63
CA ASP A 18 10.58 13.94 -8.89
C ASP A 18 11.45 13.30 -9.99
N GLY A 19 10.88 12.31 -10.68
CA GLY A 19 11.54 11.53 -11.73
C GLY A 19 11.67 12.26 -13.09
N GLY A 20 11.63 13.59 -13.08
CA GLY A 20 11.75 14.41 -14.30
C GLY A 20 10.40 14.67 -14.96
N SER A 21 9.40 15.09 -14.21
CA SER A 21 8.08 15.48 -14.72
C SER A 21 8.18 16.66 -15.71
N THR A 22 7.36 16.59 -16.74
CA THR A 22 7.29 17.63 -17.81
C THR A 22 6.06 18.52 -17.69
N ASP A 23 5.26 18.34 -16.66
CA ASP A 23 4.08 19.14 -16.35
C ASP A 23 4.42 20.30 -15.40
N ARG A 24 3.43 20.79 -14.64
CA ARG A 24 3.62 21.89 -13.69
C ARG A 24 4.29 21.49 -12.37
N THR A 25 4.83 20.28 -12.24
CA THR A 25 5.44 19.78 -10.99
C THR A 25 6.57 20.68 -10.52
N ILE A 26 7.50 21.08 -11.40
CA ILE A 26 8.62 21.98 -11.04
C ILE A 26 8.13 23.34 -10.56
N GLU A 27 7.10 23.92 -11.19
CA GLU A 27 6.49 25.17 -10.75
C GLU A 27 5.95 25.05 -9.33
N ILE A 28 5.28 23.92 -9.03
CA ILE A 28 4.75 23.65 -7.70
C ILE A 28 5.88 23.45 -6.68
N LEU A 29 6.94 22.72 -7.02
CA LEU A 29 8.11 22.51 -6.14
C LEU A 29 8.76 23.84 -5.76
N ARG A 30 8.98 24.72 -6.72
CA ARG A 30 9.52 26.08 -6.48
C ARG A 30 8.62 26.90 -5.55
N LYS A 31 7.31 26.77 -5.67
CA LYS A 31 6.35 27.47 -4.79
C LYS A 31 6.48 27.02 -3.34
N TYR A 32 6.84 25.77 -3.09
CA TYR A 32 6.99 25.17 -1.76
C TYR A 32 8.45 25.06 -1.30
N ASP A 33 9.40 25.64 -2.03
CA ASP A 33 10.84 25.51 -1.79
C ASP A 33 11.22 25.81 -0.33
N ALA A 34 10.69 26.88 0.24
CA ALA A 34 10.97 27.27 1.65
C ALA A 34 10.43 26.27 2.71
N GLN A 35 9.54 25.36 2.34
CA GLN A 35 8.97 24.31 3.22
C GLN A 35 9.59 22.95 2.98
N LEU A 36 10.45 22.81 1.96
CA LEU A 36 11.12 21.56 1.62
C LEU A 36 12.54 21.56 2.18
N SER A 37 12.92 20.47 2.82
CA SER A 37 14.31 20.24 3.24
C SER A 37 15.22 19.92 2.06
N PHE A 38 14.66 19.25 1.05
CA PHE A 38 15.33 18.91 -0.19
C PHE A 38 14.31 18.64 -1.30
N TRP A 39 14.63 18.99 -2.52
CA TRP A 39 13.93 18.48 -3.69
C TRP A 39 14.85 18.42 -4.91
N ARG A 40 14.56 17.51 -5.81
CA ARG A 40 15.13 17.44 -7.16
C ARG A 40 14.06 17.06 -8.17
N SER A 41 14.30 17.40 -9.42
CA SER A 41 13.49 16.97 -10.56
C SER A 41 14.43 16.59 -11.69
N GLU A 42 14.69 15.30 -11.81
CA GLU A 42 15.55 14.71 -12.84
C GLU A 42 15.17 13.25 -13.05
N LYS A 43 15.49 12.71 -14.21
CA LYS A 43 15.23 11.32 -14.53
C LYS A 43 16.00 10.40 -13.58
N ASP A 44 15.32 9.43 -13.01
CA ASP A 44 15.86 8.48 -12.04
C ASP A 44 15.62 7.02 -12.44
N GLY A 45 15.96 6.08 -11.52
CA GLY A 45 15.74 4.64 -11.66
C GLY A 45 14.31 4.18 -11.40
N GLY A 46 13.37 5.10 -11.16
CA GLY A 46 11.98 4.79 -10.84
C GLY A 46 11.62 4.99 -9.37
N GLN A 47 10.39 4.64 -9.01
CA GLN A 47 9.83 4.93 -7.69
C GLN A 47 10.67 4.38 -6.53
N ALA A 48 11.13 3.11 -6.61
CA ALA A 48 11.95 2.51 -5.55
C ALA A 48 13.30 3.25 -5.38
N ALA A 49 13.96 3.62 -6.48
CA ALA A 49 15.21 4.38 -6.45
C ALA A 49 15.01 5.76 -5.81
N ALA A 50 13.93 6.48 -6.16
CA ALA A 50 13.59 7.76 -5.56
C ALA A 50 13.33 7.62 -4.05
N ILE A 51 12.55 6.61 -3.62
CA ILE A 51 12.28 6.36 -2.20
C ILE A 51 13.58 6.02 -1.46
N ASN A 52 14.43 5.16 -2.00
CA ASN A 52 15.72 4.80 -1.42
C ASN A 52 16.63 6.02 -1.26
N GLU A 53 16.73 6.87 -2.28
CA GLU A 53 17.48 8.12 -2.19
C GLU A 53 16.95 9.03 -1.08
N GLY A 54 15.62 9.18 -1.00
CA GLY A 54 14.98 9.98 0.04
C GLY A 54 15.33 9.49 1.43
N PHE A 55 15.27 8.19 1.70
CA PHE A 55 15.59 7.64 3.02
C PHE A 55 17.08 7.63 3.34
N HIS A 56 17.96 7.51 2.35
CA HIS A 56 19.39 7.68 2.57
C HIS A 56 19.77 9.11 2.98
N ARG A 57 19.04 10.12 2.47
CA ARG A 57 19.25 11.53 2.83
C ARG A 57 18.58 11.91 4.15
N ALA A 58 17.46 11.28 4.47
CA ALA A 58 16.66 11.62 5.64
C ALA A 58 17.45 11.48 6.95
N THR A 59 17.25 12.43 7.88
CA THR A 59 17.89 12.45 9.21
C THR A 59 16.87 12.22 10.34
N GLY A 60 15.57 12.29 10.07
CA GLY A 60 14.50 12.14 11.05
C GLY A 60 14.43 10.75 11.69
N ASP A 61 13.94 10.65 12.92
CA ASP A 61 13.82 9.41 13.69
C ASP A 61 12.65 8.53 13.24
N ILE A 62 11.64 9.14 12.66
CA ILE A 62 10.44 8.46 12.12
C ILE A 62 10.40 8.71 10.61
N LEU A 63 10.26 7.65 9.85
CA LEU A 63 10.29 7.67 8.40
C LEU A 63 8.92 7.27 7.82
N CYS A 64 8.57 7.86 6.70
CA CYS A 64 7.45 7.46 5.83
C CYS A 64 7.66 8.00 4.42
N TRP A 65 6.96 7.45 3.44
CA TRP A 65 6.80 8.15 2.16
C TRP A 65 5.33 8.32 1.81
N LEU A 66 5.05 9.31 1.01
CA LEU A 66 3.71 9.61 0.54
C LEU A 66 3.77 9.80 -0.98
N ASN A 67 3.00 9.01 -1.72
CA ASN A 67 2.89 9.20 -3.16
C ASN A 67 2.24 10.55 -3.48
N SER A 68 2.54 11.10 -4.65
CA SER A 68 2.11 12.46 -5.05
C SER A 68 0.59 12.62 -5.16
N ASP A 69 -0.14 11.53 -5.35
CA ASP A 69 -1.59 11.46 -5.46
C ASP A 69 -2.31 11.21 -4.13
N ASP A 70 -1.60 10.84 -3.07
CA ASP A 70 -2.14 10.56 -1.75
C ASP A 70 -2.02 11.75 -0.78
N LEU A 71 -2.73 11.67 0.35
CA LEU A 71 -2.78 12.73 1.36
C LEU A 71 -2.64 12.14 2.77
N HIS A 72 -1.94 12.86 3.66
CA HIS A 72 -2.11 12.65 5.10
C HIS A 72 -3.33 13.43 5.62
N VAL A 73 -3.98 12.94 6.68
CA VAL A 73 -5.01 13.73 7.39
C VAL A 73 -4.33 14.76 8.31
N ALA A 74 -5.08 15.79 8.70
CA ALA A 74 -4.50 16.97 9.35
C ALA A 74 -3.75 16.70 10.68
N THR A 75 -4.01 15.60 11.36
CA THR A 75 -3.40 15.27 12.67
C THR A 75 -2.35 14.17 12.60
N THR A 76 -2.04 13.67 11.42
CA THR A 76 -1.22 12.46 11.24
C THR A 76 0.17 12.60 11.86
N LEU A 77 0.91 13.65 11.56
CA LEU A 77 2.28 13.80 12.05
C LEU A 77 2.34 13.89 13.58
N THR A 78 1.43 14.64 14.18
CA THR A 78 1.34 14.74 15.64
C THR A 78 0.95 13.42 16.31
N ALA A 79 -0.03 12.71 15.74
CA ALA A 79 -0.47 11.41 16.25
C ALA A 79 0.66 10.37 16.17
N VAL A 80 1.35 10.29 15.04
CA VAL A 80 2.48 9.38 14.83
C VAL A 80 3.63 9.69 15.76
N ALA A 81 3.99 10.96 15.91
CA ALA A 81 5.04 11.38 16.85
C ALA A 81 4.68 11.02 18.31
N GLY A 82 3.42 11.17 18.72
CA GLY A 82 2.95 10.77 20.04
C GLY A 82 3.01 9.26 20.28
N LEU A 83 2.74 8.44 19.24
CA LEU A 83 2.71 6.98 19.34
C LEU A 83 4.12 6.33 19.29
N LEU A 84 5.04 6.91 18.52
CA LEU A 84 6.39 6.37 18.33
C LEU A 84 7.47 7.07 19.13
N GLY A 85 7.27 8.33 19.57
CA GLY A 85 8.32 9.19 20.10
C GLY A 85 9.04 8.66 21.34
N SER A 86 8.42 7.79 22.14
CA SER A 86 9.06 7.14 23.29
C SER A 86 9.72 5.78 22.96
N ARG A 87 9.71 5.36 21.70
CA ARG A 87 10.12 4.01 21.27
C ARG A 87 11.05 4.03 20.04
N LEU A 88 11.77 5.12 19.84
CA LEU A 88 12.59 5.36 18.62
C LEU A 88 13.72 4.34 18.45
N ASP A 89 14.24 3.79 19.55
CA ASP A 89 15.33 2.80 19.53
C ASP A 89 14.87 1.39 19.12
N ALA A 90 13.57 1.13 19.08
CA ALA A 90 13.02 -0.17 18.68
C ALA A 90 12.60 -0.18 17.19
N PRO A 91 12.77 -1.30 16.46
CA PRO A 91 12.33 -1.42 15.07
C PRO A 91 10.80 -1.61 14.99
N ILE A 92 10.06 -0.52 14.97
CA ILE A 92 8.59 -0.51 14.98
C ILE A 92 8.05 0.07 13.69
N VAL A 93 7.12 -0.65 13.06
CA VAL A 93 6.25 -0.19 11.99
C VAL A 93 4.88 0.11 12.59
N LEU A 94 4.48 1.38 12.59
CA LEU A 94 3.15 1.84 12.97
C LEU A 94 2.28 1.92 11.72
N TYR A 95 1.04 1.43 11.80
CA TYR A 95 0.07 1.57 10.72
C TYR A 95 -1.33 1.87 11.26
N GLY A 96 -2.13 2.56 10.45
CA GLY A 96 -3.46 3.00 10.83
C GLY A 96 -4.49 2.91 9.71
N GLY A 97 -5.68 3.47 9.96
CA GLY A 97 -6.76 3.54 8.99
C GLY A 97 -6.43 4.45 7.80
N CYS A 98 -7.11 4.19 6.68
CA CYS A 98 -7.00 4.94 5.44
C CYS A 98 -8.38 5.26 4.86
N GLU A 99 -8.64 6.49 4.43
CA GLU A 99 -9.82 6.83 3.63
C GLU A 99 -9.49 6.67 2.15
N MET A 100 -10.16 5.74 1.48
CA MET A 100 -10.12 5.64 0.03
C MET A 100 -11.07 6.68 -0.57
N PHE A 101 -10.64 7.45 -1.58
CA PHE A 101 -11.50 8.45 -2.19
C PHE A 101 -11.28 8.58 -3.70
N ASN A 102 -12.31 9.02 -4.40
CA ASN A 102 -12.26 9.32 -5.84
C ASN A 102 -12.91 10.69 -6.08
N ASP A 103 -12.12 11.65 -6.55
CA ASP A 103 -12.59 13.04 -6.75
C ASP A 103 -13.65 13.16 -7.84
N ARG A 104 -13.54 12.34 -8.91
CA ARG A 104 -14.49 12.41 -10.04
C ARG A 104 -15.88 11.92 -9.68
N THR A 105 -15.95 10.85 -8.85
CA THR A 105 -17.24 10.24 -8.47
C THR A 105 -17.72 10.69 -7.09
N HIS A 106 -16.92 11.49 -6.37
CA HIS A 106 -17.15 11.88 -4.98
C HIS A 106 -17.32 10.70 -4.01
N TRP A 107 -16.88 9.50 -4.43
CA TRP A 107 -16.92 8.31 -3.60
C TRP A 107 -15.84 8.34 -2.52
N ARG A 108 -16.22 7.92 -1.31
CA ARG A 108 -15.35 7.80 -0.15
C ARG A 108 -15.68 6.54 0.64
N GLU A 109 -14.66 5.91 1.20
CA GLU A 109 -14.79 4.76 2.08
C GLU A 109 -13.63 4.74 3.08
N VAL A 110 -13.96 4.74 4.37
CA VAL A 110 -12.94 4.58 5.41
C VAL A 110 -12.65 3.09 5.58
N ARG A 111 -11.40 2.73 5.46
CA ARG A 111 -10.88 1.40 5.77
C ARG A 111 -10.13 1.47 7.10
N PRO A 112 -10.70 0.92 8.18
CA PRO A 112 -9.99 0.82 9.44
C PRO A 112 -8.77 -0.09 9.27
N ALA A 113 -7.77 0.11 10.11
CA ALA A 113 -6.69 -0.85 10.24
C ALA A 113 -7.24 -2.17 10.80
N ILE A 114 -6.68 -3.27 10.36
CA ILE A 114 -6.98 -4.61 10.89
C ILE A 114 -5.79 -5.15 11.66
N SER A 115 -6.03 -6.02 12.63
CA SER A 115 -4.95 -6.62 13.42
C SER A 115 -3.89 -7.26 12.53
N PHE A 116 -2.63 -7.03 12.86
CA PHE A 116 -1.52 -7.55 12.09
C PHE A 116 -1.49 -9.08 12.11
N SER A 117 -1.41 -9.66 10.94
CA SER A 117 -1.18 -11.08 10.74
C SER A 117 -0.12 -11.25 9.66
N ARG A 118 1.01 -11.85 10.02
CA ARG A 118 2.07 -12.16 9.06
C ARG A 118 1.59 -13.14 7.99
N GLY A 119 0.83 -14.17 8.39
CA GLY A 119 0.28 -15.14 7.43
C GLY A 119 -0.68 -14.48 6.42
N LEU A 120 -1.48 -13.49 6.85
CA LEU A 120 -2.30 -12.70 5.94
C LEU A 120 -1.42 -11.85 5.02
N LEU A 121 -0.37 -11.20 5.55
CA LEU A 121 0.56 -10.40 4.74
C LEU A 121 1.32 -11.26 3.72
N GLU A 122 1.67 -12.49 4.06
CA GLU A 122 2.26 -13.46 3.12
C GLU A 122 1.30 -13.89 2.02
N THR A 123 -0.01 -13.72 2.22
CA THR A 123 -1.05 -14.05 1.24
C THR A 123 -1.43 -12.86 0.38
N VAL A 124 -1.54 -11.67 0.98
CA VAL A 124 -1.99 -10.45 0.31
C VAL A 124 -1.50 -9.22 1.05
N ASP A 125 -1.16 -8.17 0.28
CA ASP A 125 -0.88 -6.86 0.86
C ASP A 125 -2.19 -6.22 1.34
N PHE A 126 -2.40 -6.24 2.65
CA PHE A 126 -3.56 -5.61 3.31
C PHE A 126 -3.22 -4.26 3.95
N LEU A 127 -1.96 -3.88 3.95
CA LEU A 127 -1.50 -2.63 4.53
C LEU A 127 -1.73 -1.46 3.55
N ASN A 128 -2.27 -0.37 4.05
CA ASN A 128 -2.46 0.84 3.24
C ASN A 128 -1.18 1.68 3.34
N GLN A 129 -0.34 1.63 2.31
CA GLN A 129 0.99 2.23 2.29
C GLN A 129 1.03 3.69 2.81
N PRO A 130 0.15 4.64 2.42
CA PRO A 130 0.24 6.01 2.92
C PRO A 130 -0.11 6.17 4.41
N SER A 131 -0.59 5.10 5.07
CA SER A 131 -0.86 5.07 6.53
C SER A 131 0.24 4.35 7.31
N LEU A 132 1.42 4.12 6.73
CA LEU A 132 2.53 3.47 7.40
C LEU A 132 3.63 4.46 7.75
N PHE A 133 4.12 4.32 8.98
CA PHE A 133 5.25 5.07 9.55
C PHE A 133 6.14 4.11 10.31
N TRP A 134 7.42 4.36 10.33
CA TRP A 134 8.33 3.49 11.07
C TRP A 134 9.50 4.24 11.68
N THR A 135 10.05 3.67 12.75
CA THR A 135 11.28 4.19 13.35
C THR A 135 12.45 4.00 12.39
N ARG A 136 13.46 4.86 12.44
CA ARG A 136 14.69 4.73 11.65
C ARG A 136 15.32 3.35 11.79
N ARG A 137 15.22 2.72 12.98
CA ARG A 137 15.71 1.37 13.24
C ARG A 137 15.14 0.32 12.29
N VAL A 138 13.90 0.49 11.82
CA VAL A 138 13.33 -0.41 10.79
C VAL A 138 14.11 -0.31 9.49
N TRP A 139 14.38 0.91 9.02
CA TRP A 139 15.17 1.13 7.80
C TRP A 139 16.57 0.52 7.92
N GLU A 140 17.22 0.68 9.06
CA GLU A 140 18.56 0.15 9.32
C GLU A 140 18.62 -1.38 9.31
N VAL A 141 17.59 -2.07 9.80
CA VAL A 141 17.58 -3.54 9.90
C VAL A 141 16.96 -4.23 8.67
N VAL A 142 16.06 -3.57 7.96
CA VAL A 142 15.39 -4.13 6.76
C VAL A 142 16.15 -3.80 5.48
N GLY A 143 16.78 -2.62 5.44
CA GLY A 143 17.49 -2.12 4.27
C GLY A 143 16.56 -1.51 3.20
N PRO A 144 17.12 -1.20 2.02
CA PRO A 144 16.44 -0.48 0.95
C PRO A 144 15.33 -1.31 0.28
N PHE A 145 14.46 -0.61 -0.45
CA PHE A 145 13.50 -1.21 -1.37
C PHE A 145 14.22 -1.86 -2.55
N ASP A 146 13.67 -2.97 -3.06
CA ASP A 146 14.18 -3.62 -4.27
C ASP A 146 13.82 -2.78 -5.50
N GLU A 147 14.82 -2.17 -6.14
CA GLU A 147 14.65 -1.27 -7.29
C GLU A 147 14.26 -2.01 -8.58
N THR A 148 14.32 -3.33 -8.57
CA THR A 148 13.86 -4.15 -9.69
C THR A 148 12.33 -4.33 -9.70
N LEU A 149 11.67 -4.06 -8.56
CA LEU A 149 10.22 -4.15 -8.41
C LEU A 149 9.54 -2.86 -8.82
N HIS A 150 8.44 -3.01 -9.56
CA HIS A 150 7.68 -1.88 -10.07
C HIS A 150 6.32 -1.71 -9.39
N TYR A 151 5.60 -2.79 -9.11
CA TYR A 151 4.22 -2.78 -8.61
C TYR A 151 4.07 -3.13 -7.14
N GLY A 152 4.88 -4.02 -6.61
CA GLY A 152 4.78 -4.55 -5.26
C GLY A 152 6.01 -4.27 -4.40
N LEU A 153 6.73 -3.19 -4.69
CA LEU A 153 7.93 -2.78 -3.94
C LEU A 153 7.65 -2.58 -2.44
N ASP A 154 6.46 -2.06 -2.12
CA ASP A 154 5.96 -1.86 -0.78
C ASP A 154 5.69 -3.21 -0.08
N TRP A 155 4.98 -4.11 -0.77
CA TRP A 155 4.66 -5.42 -0.23
C TRP A 155 5.90 -6.28 0.04
N ASP A 156 6.86 -6.34 -0.87
CA ASP A 156 8.15 -7.01 -0.63
C ASP A 156 8.85 -6.47 0.61
N TRP A 157 8.90 -5.13 0.72
CA TRP A 157 9.56 -4.49 1.86
C TRP A 157 8.83 -4.76 3.18
N PHE A 158 7.50 -4.72 3.20
CA PHE A 158 6.70 -5.07 4.39
C PHE A 158 6.87 -6.53 4.78
N LEU A 159 6.97 -7.45 3.82
CA LEU A 159 7.24 -8.86 4.07
C LEU A 159 8.63 -9.07 4.69
N ARG A 160 9.65 -8.34 4.22
CA ARG A 160 10.98 -8.35 4.86
C ARG A 160 10.92 -7.77 6.28
N ALA A 161 10.29 -6.63 6.44
CA ALA A 161 10.12 -5.98 7.75
C ALA A 161 9.37 -6.87 8.74
N SER A 162 8.35 -7.61 8.29
CA SER A 162 7.55 -8.48 9.16
C SER A 162 8.32 -9.63 9.82
N LYS A 163 9.53 -9.93 9.33
CA LYS A 163 10.41 -10.97 9.88
C LYS A 163 11.23 -10.49 11.08
N VAL A 164 11.48 -9.19 11.17
CA VAL A 164 12.47 -8.62 12.10
C VAL A 164 11.97 -7.40 12.88
N CYS A 165 10.78 -6.89 12.55
CA CYS A 165 10.23 -5.68 13.17
C CYS A 165 8.87 -5.97 13.84
N GLN A 166 8.53 -5.12 14.82
CA GLN A 166 7.21 -5.13 15.44
C GLN A 166 6.24 -4.26 14.64
N PHE A 167 5.08 -4.82 14.27
CA PHE A 167 3.98 -4.06 13.68
C PHE A 167 2.99 -3.64 14.77
N VAL A 168 2.71 -2.36 14.85
CA VAL A 168 1.81 -1.75 15.84
C VAL A 168 0.66 -1.08 15.13
N MET A 169 -0.55 -1.50 15.44
CA MET A 169 -1.78 -0.94 14.89
C MET A 169 -2.23 0.27 15.73
N THR A 170 -2.80 1.26 15.07
CA THR A 170 -3.61 2.33 15.70
C THR A 170 -4.97 2.42 15.01
N ASP A 171 -6.01 2.78 15.78
CA ASP A 171 -7.35 3.04 15.22
C ASP A 171 -7.44 4.43 14.55
N ALA A 172 -6.39 5.25 14.64
CA ALA A 172 -6.37 6.55 14.01
C ALA A 172 -6.43 6.44 12.48
N LEU A 173 -7.23 7.32 11.86
CA LEU A 173 -7.19 7.58 10.44
C LEU A 173 -5.94 8.41 10.14
N LEU A 174 -4.99 7.88 9.37
CA LEU A 174 -3.70 8.52 9.12
C LEU A 174 -3.58 9.11 7.71
N SER A 175 -4.27 8.53 6.75
CA SER A 175 -4.10 8.95 5.35
C SER A 175 -5.39 8.86 4.54
N ARG A 176 -5.29 9.40 3.33
CA ARG A 176 -6.32 9.32 2.29
C ARG A 176 -5.65 8.85 1.01
N TYR A 177 -6.12 7.73 0.48
CA TYR A 177 -5.64 7.10 -0.74
C TYR A 177 -6.54 7.48 -1.91
N ARG A 178 -5.97 8.08 -2.95
CA ARG A 178 -6.73 8.55 -4.12
C ARG A 178 -6.91 7.43 -5.14
N LEU A 179 -8.15 7.18 -5.55
CA LEU A 179 -8.50 6.27 -6.63
C LEU A 179 -8.74 7.07 -7.93
N HIS A 180 -7.98 6.75 -8.98
CA HIS A 180 -8.13 7.35 -10.31
C HIS A 180 -7.70 6.36 -11.42
N ASP A 181 -8.11 6.64 -12.67
CA ASP A 181 -7.93 5.70 -13.78
C ASP A 181 -6.45 5.50 -14.18
N ALA A 182 -5.59 6.49 -13.89
CA ALA A 182 -4.15 6.45 -14.20
C ALA A 182 -3.29 5.79 -13.11
N GLN A 183 -3.90 5.15 -12.11
CA GLN A 183 -3.15 4.49 -11.05
C GLN A 183 -2.27 3.36 -11.61
N LYS A 184 -1.03 3.33 -11.18
CA LYS A 184 -0.04 2.30 -11.52
C LYS A 184 -0.58 0.88 -11.25
N THR A 185 -1.20 0.69 -10.10
CA THR A 185 -1.77 -0.59 -9.67
C THR A 185 -2.88 -1.08 -10.60
N GLY A 186 -3.75 -0.19 -11.08
CA GLY A 186 -4.85 -0.53 -12.00
C GLY A 186 -4.39 -0.84 -13.41
N ALA A 187 -3.33 -0.19 -13.87
CA ALA A 187 -2.80 -0.31 -15.23
C ALA A 187 -1.85 -1.51 -15.44
N GLY A 188 -1.39 -2.17 -14.38
CA GLY A 188 -0.29 -3.14 -14.42
C GLY A 188 -0.58 -4.45 -15.15
N GLY A 189 -1.83 -4.87 -15.28
CA GLY A 189 -2.22 -6.05 -16.04
C GLY A 189 -1.41 -7.32 -15.67
N GLU A 190 -0.96 -8.05 -16.68
CA GLU A 190 -0.19 -9.30 -16.50
C GLU A 190 1.19 -9.06 -15.87
N LYS A 191 1.86 -7.97 -16.21
CA LYS A 191 3.19 -7.63 -15.66
C LYS A 191 3.14 -7.53 -14.13
N ARG A 192 2.10 -6.86 -13.61
CA ARG A 192 1.89 -6.75 -12.18
C ARG A 192 1.69 -8.13 -11.54
N TRP A 193 0.82 -8.98 -12.10
CA TRP A 193 0.56 -10.30 -11.55
C TRP A 193 1.81 -11.20 -11.57
N SER A 194 2.65 -11.10 -12.59
CA SER A 194 3.93 -11.81 -12.67
C SER A 194 4.89 -11.34 -11.59
N GLU A 195 4.96 -10.03 -11.32
CA GLU A 195 5.79 -9.49 -10.24
C GLU A 195 5.27 -9.90 -8.85
N LEU A 196 3.95 -9.86 -8.62
CA LEU A 196 3.37 -10.34 -7.37
C LEU A 196 3.64 -11.84 -7.15
N LEU A 197 3.59 -12.66 -8.20
CA LEU A 197 3.98 -14.07 -8.12
C LEU A 197 5.45 -14.23 -7.71
N GLU A 198 6.35 -13.41 -8.26
CA GLU A 198 7.76 -13.42 -7.87
C GLU A 198 7.94 -13.08 -6.38
N ILE A 199 7.22 -12.08 -5.88
CA ILE A 199 7.25 -11.69 -4.46
C ILE A 199 6.77 -12.84 -3.56
N VAL A 200 5.64 -13.48 -3.89
CA VAL A 200 5.15 -14.60 -3.07
C VAL A 200 6.07 -15.82 -3.12
N ARG A 201 6.76 -16.07 -4.24
CA ARG A 201 7.79 -17.12 -4.32
C ARG A 201 8.95 -16.88 -3.35
N ARG A 202 9.31 -15.63 -3.09
CA ARG A 202 10.39 -15.25 -2.16
C ARG A 202 9.97 -15.37 -0.69
N HIS A 203 8.69 -15.15 -0.38
CA HIS A 203 8.25 -14.89 1.00
C HIS A 203 7.17 -15.81 1.54
N SER A 204 6.38 -16.46 0.68
CA SER A 204 5.16 -17.15 1.06
C SER A 204 5.28 -18.67 1.00
N SER A 205 4.30 -19.38 1.54
CA SER A 205 4.24 -20.83 1.49
C SER A 205 3.96 -21.35 0.09
N PRO A 206 4.34 -22.61 -0.24
CA PRO A 206 4.03 -23.23 -1.53
C PRO A 206 2.52 -23.21 -1.85
N ALA A 207 1.65 -23.32 -0.84
CA ALA A 207 0.21 -23.24 -1.02
C ALA A 207 -0.23 -21.85 -1.54
N VAL A 208 0.32 -20.76 -1.02
CA VAL A 208 0.05 -19.40 -1.52
C VAL A 208 0.62 -19.22 -2.93
N VAL A 209 1.82 -19.72 -3.18
CA VAL A 209 2.45 -19.66 -4.52
C VAL A 209 1.56 -20.33 -5.57
N SER A 210 0.99 -21.52 -5.30
CA SER A 210 0.08 -22.22 -6.21
C SER A 210 -1.12 -21.36 -6.60
N HIS A 211 -1.69 -20.59 -5.65
CA HIS A 211 -2.81 -19.68 -5.92
C HIS A 211 -2.42 -18.55 -6.88
N TYR A 212 -1.25 -17.94 -6.70
CA TYR A 212 -0.77 -16.90 -7.60
C TYR A 212 -0.41 -17.45 -8.98
N GLU A 213 0.19 -18.64 -9.06
CA GLU A 213 0.44 -19.34 -10.35
C GLU A 213 -0.85 -19.64 -11.09
N PHE A 214 -1.89 -20.10 -10.38
CA PHE A 214 -3.22 -20.26 -10.94
C PHE A 214 -3.77 -18.94 -11.50
N LEU A 215 -3.69 -17.84 -10.75
CA LEU A 215 -4.16 -16.53 -11.19
C LEU A 215 -3.36 -15.96 -12.36
N VAL A 216 -2.06 -16.20 -12.42
CA VAL A 216 -1.22 -15.80 -13.57
C VAL A 216 -1.58 -16.61 -14.81
N ARG A 217 -1.74 -17.93 -14.67
CA ARG A 217 -2.09 -18.83 -15.78
C ARG A 217 -3.49 -18.60 -16.32
N HIS A 218 -4.44 -18.23 -15.46
CA HIS A 218 -5.85 -18.10 -15.80
C HIS A 218 -6.33 -16.64 -15.68
N GLY A 219 -5.90 -15.78 -16.61
CA GLY A 219 -6.26 -14.36 -16.63
C GLY A 219 -7.78 -14.08 -16.63
N SER A 220 -8.58 -14.95 -17.25
CA SER A 220 -10.05 -14.92 -17.20
C SER A 220 -10.60 -15.12 -15.78
N ALA A 221 -9.92 -15.93 -14.95
CA ALA A 221 -10.26 -16.11 -13.55
C ALA A 221 -10.09 -14.80 -12.73
N ARG A 222 -9.02 -14.07 -12.98
CA ARG A 222 -8.78 -12.74 -12.38
C ARG A 222 -9.90 -11.76 -12.70
N TRP A 223 -10.30 -11.71 -13.97
CA TRP A 223 -11.39 -10.83 -14.40
C TRP A 223 -12.71 -11.20 -13.71
N TRP A 224 -13.00 -12.48 -13.62
CA TRP A 224 -14.20 -13.00 -12.95
C TRP A 224 -14.21 -12.69 -11.46
N LEU A 225 -13.12 -12.94 -10.75
CA LEU A 225 -12.95 -12.61 -9.33
C LEU A 225 -13.17 -11.11 -9.08
N ASN A 226 -12.55 -10.25 -9.88
CA ASN A 226 -12.72 -8.81 -9.80
C ASN A 226 -14.17 -8.35 -10.05
N LYS A 227 -14.88 -9.00 -11.00
CA LYS A 227 -16.29 -8.70 -11.29
C LYS A 227 -17.20 -9.13 -10.14
N ARG A 228 -16.97 -10.31 -9.57
CA ARG A 228 -17.72 -10.82 -8.41
C ARG A 228 -17.53 -9.94 -7.19
N MET A 229 -16.29 -9.54 -6.89
CA MET A 229 -16.04 -8.64 -5.78
C MET A 229 -16.82 -7.34 -5.88
N ARG A 230 -16.87 -6.72 -7.05
CA ARG A 230 -17.67 -5.51 -7.26
C ARG A 230 -19.17 -5.77 -7.05
N ILE A 231 -19.68 -6.92 -7.46
CA ILE A 231 -21.08 -7.29 -7.23
C ILE A 231 -21.32 -7.55 -5.75
N PHE A 232 -20.43 -8.33 -5.09
CA PHE A 232 -20.51 -8.61 -3.66
C PHE A 232 -20.45 -7.36 -2.81
N GLN A 233 -19.52 -6.44 -3.07
CA GLN A 233 -19.42 -5.15 -2.39
C GLN A 233 -20.69 -4.30 -2.57
N ARG A 234 -21.31 -4.33 -3.74
CA ARG A 234 -22.60 -3.65 -3.96
C ARG A 234 -23.72 -4.29 -3.13
N LEU A 235 -23.78 -5.62 -3.07
CA LEU A 235 -24.77 -6.36 -2.29
C LEU A 235 -24.58 -6.15 -0.78
N CYS A 236 -23.35 -6.14 -0.28
CA CYS A 236 -23.04 -5.84 1.12
C CYS A 236 -23.52 -4.44 1.54
N ARG A 237 -23.47 -3.45 0.64
CA ARG A 237 -24.02 -2.11 0.89
C ARG A 237 -25.54 -2.11 1.00
N TRP A 238 -26.23 -3.00 0.27
CA TRP A 238 -27.69 -3.08 0.26
C TRP A 238 -28.24 -3.92 1.42
N SER A 239 -27.64 -5.06 1.69
CA SER A 239 -28.01 -5.94 2.80
C SER A 239 -26.88 -6.90 3.18
N PRO A 240 -26.20 -6.72 4.32
CA PRO A 240 -25.16 -7.63 4.79
C PRO A 240 -25.61 -9.09 4.98
N LYS A 241 -26.91 -9.30 5.32
CA LYS A 241 -27.48 -10.63 5.51
C LYS A 241 -27.66 -11.40 4.19
N ILE A 242 -27.94 -10.69 3.09
CA ILE A 242 -28.08 -11.30 1.77
C ILE A 242 -26.71 -11.62 1.17
N ALA A 243 -25.70 -10.83 1.49
CA ALA A 243 -24.35 -11.01 0.97
C ALA A 243 -23.75 -12.38 1.31
N GLY A 244 -23.95 -12.88 2.54
CA GLY A 244 -23.49 -14.23 2.95
C GLY A 244 -24.12 -15.36 2.13
N SER A 245 -25.44 -15.28 1.90
CA SER A 245 -26.17 -16.31 1.13
C SER A 245 -25.93 -16.30 -0.37
N VAL A 246 -25.52 -15.15 -0.91
CA VAL A 246 -25.25 -14.98 -2.36
C VAL A 246 -23.79 -15.25 -2.71
N ALA A 247 -22.87 -15.22 -1.74
CA ALA A 247 -21.46 -15.52 -1.96
C ALA A 247 -21.25 -16.92 -2.59
N ASP A 248 -21.99 -17.92 -2.13
CA ASP A 248 -21.93 -19.28 -2.65
C ASP A 248 -22.58 -19.41 -4.05
N LEU A 249 -23.67 -18.66 -4.30
CA LEU A 249 -24.36 -18.66 -5.59
C LEU A 249 -23.54 -18.00 -6.71
N LEU A 250 -22.65 -17.09 -6.37
CA LEU A 250 -21.76 -16.42 -7.32
C LEU A 250 -20.52 -17.25 -7.67
N SER A 251 -20.41 -18.49 -7.18
CA SER A 251 -19.35 -19.42 -7.61
C SER A 251 -19.53 -19.78 -9.08
N PRO A 252 -18.50 -19.62 -9.95
CA PRO A 252 -18.63 -20.03 -11.34
C PRO A 252 -18.92 -21.54 -11.38
N PRO A 253 -19.96 -21.99 -12.08
CA PRO A 253 -20.35 -23.41 -12.10
C PRO A 253 -19.35 -24.33 -12.81
N PHE A 254 -18.32 -23.77 -13.45
CA PHE A 254 -17.36 -24.51 -14.28
C PHE A 254 -15.94 -24.54 -13.70
N TRP A 255 -15.72 -24.15 -12.46
CA TRP A 255 -14.39 -24.23 -11.88
C TRP A 255 -14.22 -25.51 -11.07
N ASN A 256 -13.81 -26.56 -11.72
CA ASN A 256 -13.02 -27.57 -11.05
C ASN A 256 -11.68 -26.93 -10.70
N LEU A 257 -11.62 -26.30 -9.54
CA LEU A 257 -10.34 -25.82 -9.01
C LEU A 257 -9.45 -27.05 -8.78
N PRO A 258 -8.16 -26.97 -9.11
CA PRO A 258 -7.20 -27.95 -8.63
C PRO A 258 -7.32 -28.13 -7.13
N SER A 259 -7.03 -29.32 -6.61
CA SER A 259 -7.22 -29.70 -5.22
C SER A 259 -6.38 -28.86 -4.23
N ASP A 260 -5.32 -28.21 -4.71
CA ASP A 260 -4.40 -27.35 -4.00
C ASP A 260 -4.84 -25.86 -3.99
N ILE A 261 -5.97 -25.52 -4.63
CA ILE A 261 -6.47 -24.15 -4.72
C ILE A 261 -7.67 -23.96 -3.79
N ASP A 262 -7.47 -23.16 -2.73
CA ASP A 262 -8.50 -22.80 -1.77
C ASP A 262 -9.29 -21.56 -2.23
N LYS A 263 -10.62 -21.66 -2.23
CA LYS A 263 -11.51 -20.55 -2.62
C LYS A 263 -11.38 -19.34 -1.69
N GLU A 264 -11.18 -19.55 -0.41
CA GLU A 264 -11.09 -18.48 0.58
C GLU A 264 -9.79 -17.69 0.40
N VAL A 265 -8.69 -18.36 0.12
CA VAL A 265 -7.41 -17.72 -0.24
C VAL A 265 -7.54 -16.91 -1.53
N LEU A 266 -8.19 -17.44 -2.57
CA LEU A 266 -8.47 -16.67 -3.80
C LEU A 266 -9.32 -15.43 -3.52
N TRP A 267 -10.28 -15.52 -2.60
CA TRP A 267 -11.08 -14.38 -2.16
C TRP A 267 -10.22 -13.33 -1.47
N GLN A 268 -9.34 -13.72 -0.55
CA GLN A 268 -8.42 -12.80 0.11
C GLN A 268 -7.53 -12.07 -0.88
N ILE A 269 -6.92 -12.80 -1.82
CA ILE A 269 -6.04 -12.22 -2.85
C ILE A 269 -6.79 -11.22 -3.76
N SER A 270 -8.07 -11.46 -4.05
CA SER A 270 -8.85 -10.63 -4.97
C SER A 270 -9.66 -9.52 -4.30
N GLY A 271 -9.87 -9.58 -2.99
CA GLY A 271 -10.89 -8.79 -2.27
C GLY A 271 -10.38 -7.63 -1.42
N ILE A 272 -9.09 -7.52 -1.18
CA ILE A 272 -8.53 -6.51 -0.27
C ILE A 272 -8.14 -5.21 -1.00
N ARG A 273 -8.45 -5.06 -2.28
CA ARG A 273 -8.12 -3.85 -3.07
C ARG A 273 -9.31 -3.05 -3.53
#